data_4195342616d21d737305370e26dd7c07
#
_entry.id   4195342616d21d737305370e26dd7c07
#
_cell.length_a   1.000
_cell.length_b   1.000
_cell.length_c   1.000
_cell.angle_alpha   90.00
_cell.angle_beta   90.00
_cell.angle_gamma   90.00
#
_symmetry.space_group_name_H-M   'P 1'
#
loop_
_entity.id
_entity.type
_entity.pdbx_description
1 polymer ?
#
loop_
_entity_poly.entity_id
_entity_poly.type
_entity_poly.pdbx_seq_one_letter_code
_entity_poly.pdbx_strand_id
1 'polypeptide(L)'
;MVPIGRTVADHREPQDAARIWHVVLNLAGTVTPLAQLKQGLEQLAHDHPPFLTARYAADHAEIRYWEQAATLQDAAALALRLWGEHRATAQLPPWEIVGLEVVDRSTYHQRIASGFAEPPAFLGGVHPY
;
A
#
# COMPACT_ATOMS: atom_id res chain seq x y z
N MET A 1 8.02 -35.56 16.65
CA MET A 1 7.72 -35.00 16.98
C MET A 1 7.17 -34.48 16.95
N VAL A 2 7.31 -34.61 16.57
CA VAL A 2 6.95 -33.91 16.72
C VAL A 2 6.44 -33.45 16.80
N PRO A 3 6.58 -33.63 16.57
CA PRO A 3 6.28 -32.99 16.78
C PRO A 3 5.85 -32.51 17.06
N ILE A 4 6.12 -32.58 16.92
CA ILE A 4 5.82 -31.91 17.33
C ILE A 4 5.59 -31.28 17.14
N GLY A 5 5.89 -31.35 16.84
CA GLY A 5 5.83 -30.48 16.88
C GLY A 5 5.45 -30.18 16.25
N ARG A 6 5.59 -30.47 15.89
CA ARG A 6 5.28 -30.03 15.65
C ARG A 6 4.54 -29.63 15.65
N THR A 7 4.59 -29.72 15.42
CA THR A 7 3.91 -29.25 15.61
C THR A 7 3.41 -28.42 15.86
N VAL A 8 3.39 -28.36 15.73
CA VAL A 8 2.91 -27.16 16.26
C VAL A 8 3.34 -25.93 15.53
N ALA A 9 4.45 -25.93 14.99
CA ALA A 9 4.91 -24.85 14.14
C ALA A 9 4.01 -24.63 12.95
N ASP A 10 3.30 -25.63 12.58
CA ASP A 10 2.47 -25.56 11.37
C ASP A 10 1.36 -24.56 11.45
N HIS A 11 0.88 -24.31 12.64
CA HIS A 11 -0.21 -23.34 12.79
C HIS A 11 0.24 -21.92 12.51
N ARG A 12 1.51 -21.67 12.68
CA ARG A 12 2.00 -20.32 12.53
C ARG A 12 2.20 -19.95 11.07
N GLU A 13 2.51 -20.90 10.25
CA GLU A 13 2.73 -20.60 8.85
C GLU A 13 1.52 -20.03 8.15
N PRO A 14 0.33 -20.60 8.31
CA PRO A 14 -0.85 -19.97 7.73
C PRO A 14 -1.13 -18.58 8.26
N GLN A 15 -0.89 -18.36 9.55
CA GLN A 15 -1.10 -17.05 10.15
C GLN A 15 -0.10 -16.03 9.59
N ASP A 16 1.16 -16.45 9.43
CA ASP A 16 2.17 -15.57 8.88
C ASP A 16 1.84 -15.24 7.42
N ALA A 17 1.38 -16.23 6.67
CA ALA A 17 1.00 -16.02 5.28
C ALA A 17 -0.20 -15.10 5.15
N ALA A 18 -1.02 -15.01 6.20
CA ALA A 18 -2.21 -14.19 6.18
C ALA A 18 -1.97 -12.80 6.77
N ARG A 19 -0.74 -12.49 7.16
CA ARG A 19 -0.45 -11.17 7.72
C ARG A 19 -0.69 -10.09 6.68
N ILE A 20 -1.19 -8.97 7.15
CA ILE A 20 -1.40 -7.82 6.30
C ILE A 20 -0.62 -6.62 6.84
N TRP A 21 -0.20 -5.79 5.94
CA TRP A 21 0.67 -4.64 6.23
C TRP A 21 0.07 -3.40 5.61
N HIS A 22 0.08 -2.31 6.35
CA HIS A 22 -0.34 -1.03 5.80
C HIS A 22 0.84 -0.39 5.09
N VAL A 23 0.62 0.00 3.84
CA VAL A 23 1.67 0.54 2.98
C VAL A 23 1.31 1.96 2.59
N VAL A 24 2.29 2.84 2.67
CA VAL A 24 2.19 4.19 2.15
C VAL A 24 3.33 4.40 1.17
N LEU A 25 2.98 4.70 -0.07
CA LEU A 25 3.93 5.06 -1.12
C LEU A 25 3.81 6.55 -1.40
N ASN A 26 4.94 7.23 -1.41
CA ASN A 26 5.00 8.61 -1.83
C ASN A 26 5.75 8.69 -3.15
N LEU A 27 5.16 9.37 -4.10
CA LEU A 27 5.64 9.46 -5.47
C LEU A 27 5.82 10.92 -5.85
N ALA A 28 6.81 11.20 -6.67
CA ALA A 28 7.02 12.55 -7.15
C ALA A 28 7.71 12.55 -8.51
N GLY A 29 7.47 13.59 -9.27
CA GLY A 29 8.09 13.73 -10.59
C GLY A 29 7.61 14.97 -11.31
N THR A 30 7.64 14.92 -12.63
CA THR A 30 7.28 16.05 -13.46
C THR A 30 5.81 16.39 -13.37
N VAL A 31 5.49 17.66 -13.53
CA VAL A 31 4.11 18.13 -13.52
C VAL A 31 3.29 17.40 -14.58
N THR A 32 2.17 16.87 -14.17
CA THR A 32 1.29 16.07 -15.00
C THR A 32 -0.14 16.57 -14.85
N PRO A 33 -0.95 16.59 -15.92
CA PRO A 33 -2.33 17.05 -15.81
C PRO A 33 -3.12 16.27 -14.75
N LEU A 34 -3.87 16.99 -13.93
CA LEU A 34 -4.63 16.39 -12.83
C LEU A 34 -5.63 15.35 -13.32
N ALA A 35 -6.27 15.60 -14.46
CA ALA A 35 -7.23 14.66 -15.02
C ALA A 35 -6.57 13.33 -15.37
N GLN A 36 -5.35 13.36 -15.89
CA GLN A 36 -4.61 12.17 -16.20
C GLN A 36 -4.23 11.40 -14.94
N LEU A 37 -3.78 12.12 -13.92
CA LEU A 37 -3.44 11.51 -12.64
C LEU A 37 -4.66 10.85 -12.01
N LYS A 38 -5.77 11.56 -11.98
CA LYS A 38 -7.00 11.02 -11.41
C LYS A 38 -7.40 9.72 -12.10
N GLN A 39 -7.43 9.74 -13.42
CA GLN A 39 -7.84 8.58 -14.20
C GLN A 39 -6.89 7.40 -13.98
N GLY A 40 -5.59 7.65 -14.01
CA GLY A 40 -4.60 6.60 -13.81
C GLY A 40 -4.62 6.01 -12.41
N LEU A 41 -4.78 6.86 -11.40
CA LEU A 41 -4.85 6.37 -10.02
C LEU A 41 -6.15 5.61 -9.76
N GLU A 42 -7.26 6.03 -10.37
CA GLU A 42 -8.51 5.28 -10.29
C GLU A 42 -8.37 3.91 -10.93
N GLN A 43 -7.67 3.83 -12.06
CA GLN A 43 -7.41 2.56 -12.70
C GLN A 43 -6.55 1.66 -11.82
N LEU A 44 -5.53 2.21 -11.20
CA LEU A 44 -4.68 1.48 -10.29
C LEU A 44 -5.49 0.94 -9.10
N ALA A 45 -6.36 1.78 -8.54
CA ALA A 45 -7.20 1.37 -7.42
C ALA A 45 -8.16 0.26 -7.82
N HIS A 46 -8.64 0.30 -9.06
CA HIS A 46 -9.52 -0.75 -9.57
C HIS A 46 -8.78 -2.06 -9.75
N ASP A 47 -7.56 -1.99 -10.25
CA ASP A 47 -6.77 -3.18 -10.57
C ASP A 47 -6.10 -3.79 -9.34
N HIS A 48 -6.01 -3.04 -8.25
CA HIS A 48 -5.28 -3.49 -7.06
C HIS A 48 -6.09 -3.27 -5.78
N PRO A 49 -7.23 -3.93 -5.66
CA PRO A 49 -7.95 -3.91 -4.40
C PRO A 49 -7.18 -4.73 -3.36
N PRO A 50 -7.55 -4.70 -2.11
CA PRO A 50 -8.62 -3.88 -1.57
C PRO A 50 -8.10 -2.60 -0.95
N PHE A 51 -8.99 -1.63 -0.86
CA PHE A 51 -8.80 -0.45 -0.03
C PHE A 51 -7.63 0.44 -0.43
N LEU A 52 -7.27 0.45 -1.71
CA LEU A 52 -6.31 1.42 -2.17
C LEU A 52 -6.96 2.79 -2.21
N THR A 53 -6.32 3.76 -1.55
CA THR A 53 -6.71 5.16 -1.61
C THR A 53 -5.51 5.97 -2.08
N ALA A 54 -5.76 7.14 -2.65
CA ALA A 54 -4.69 7.99 -3.14
C ALA A 54 -5.07 9.44 -3.04
N ARG A 55 -4.06 10.26 -2.77
CA ARG A 55 -4.16 11.72 -2.91
C ARG A 55 -3.12 12.16 -3.90
N TYR A 56 -3.44 13.17 -4.69
CA TYR A 56 -2.52 13.61 -5.74
C TYR A 56 -2.51 15.12 -5.90
N ALA A 57 -1.38 15.61 -6.32
CA ALA A 57 -1.17 16.94 -6.83
C ALA A 57 -0.46 16.81 -8.17
N ALA A 58 -0.21 17.92 -8.85
CA ALA A 58 0.33 17.86 -10.22
C ALA A 58 1.70 17.20 -10.30
N ASP A 59 2.49 17.23 -9.22
CA ASP A 59 3.86 16.74 -9.22
C ASP A 59 4.16 15.72 -8.14
N HIS A 60 3.15 15.27 -7.37
CA HIS A 60 3.37 14.25 -6.35
C HIS A 60 2.06 13.57 -5.99
N ALA A 61 2.17 12.40 -5.36
CA ALA A 61 1.01 11.64 -4.90
C ALA A 61 1.39 10.76 -3.73
N GLU A 62 0.37 10.38 -2.97
CA GLU A 62 0.50 9.43 -1.88
C GLU A 62 -0.52 8.33 -2.11
N ILE A 63 -0.07 7.07 -2.07
CA ILE A 63 -0.94 5.91 -2.24
C ILE A 63 -0.90 5.10 -0.96
N ARG A 64 -2.07 4.73 -0.43
CA ARG A 64 -2.22 3.94 0.78
C ARG A 64 -3.05 2.71 0.51
N TYR A 65 -2.59 1.57 0.99
CA TYR A 65 -3.32 0.32 0.79
C TYR A 65 -2.81 -0.75 1.76
N TRP A 66 -3.47 -1.91 1.73
CA TRP A 66 -3.07 -3.04 2.54
C TRP A 66 -2.47 -4.11 1.66
N GLU A 67 -1.35 -4.68 2.09
CA GLU A 67 -0.65 -5.73 1.36
C GLU A 67 -0.56 -6.98 2.22
N GLN A 68 -0.92 -8.12 1.65
CA GLN A 68 -0.76 -9.40 2.34
C GLN A 68 0.62 -9.96 2.04
N ALA A 69 1.39 -10.22 3.08
CA ALA A 69 2.74 -10.76 2.94
C ALA A 69 3.16 -11.41 4.25
N ALA A 70 4.08 -12.35 4.17
CA ALA A 70 4.56 -13.05 5.35
C ALA A 70 5.46 -12.18 6.22
N THR A 71 6.25 -11.30 5.61
CA THR A 71 7.20 -10.46 6.32
C THR A 71 7.13 -9.02 5.84
N LEU A 72 7.68 -8.13 6.66
CA LEU A 72 7.80 -6.73 6.30
C LEU A 72 8.60 -6.55 5.01
N GLN A 73 9.69 -7.30 4.87
CA GLN A 73 10.53 -7.21 3.70
C GLN A 73 9.77 -7.61 2.43
N ASP A 74 8.96 -8.64 2.53
CA ASP A 74 8.15 -9.07 1.39
C ASP A 74 7.10 -8.01 1.03
N ALA A 75 6.46 -7.44 2.04
CA ALA A 75 5.49 -6.38 1.80
C ALA A 75 6.14 -5.17 1.13
N ALA A 76 7.33 -4.79 1.58
CA ALA A 76 8.06 -3.68 0.99
C ALA A 76 8.44 -3.96 -0.46
N ALA A 77 8.91 -5.17 -0.74
CA ALA A 77 9.29 -5.56 -2.10
C ALA A 77 8.08 -5.51 -3.04
N LEU A 78 6.94 -6.01 -2.58
CA LEU A 78 5.70 -5.97 -3.36
C LEU A 78 5.27 -4.54 -3.63
N ALA A 79 5.42 -3.66 -2.65
CA ALA A 79 5.06 -2.25 -2.80
C ALA A 79 5.92 -1.57 -3.87
N LEU A 80 7.21 -1.83 -3.86
CA LEU A 80 8.10 -1.25 -4.85
C LEU A 80 7.77 -1.77 -6.26
N ARG A 81 7.38 -3.03 -6.37
CA ARG A 81 6.99 -3.61 -7.65
C ARG A 81 5.66 -3.09 -8.14
N LEU A 82 4.75 -2.82 -7.24
CA LEU A 82 3.42 -2.32 -7.61
C LEU A 82 3.53 -1.12 -8.53
N TRP A 83 4.28 -0.11 -8.10
CA TRP A 83 4.41 1.10 -8.90
C TRP A 83 5.11 0.81 -10.22
N GLY A 84 6.22 0.09 -10.19
CA GLY A 84 6.99 -0.20 -11.38
C GLY A 84 6.22 -0.99 -12.43
N GLU A 85 5.36 -1.92 -11.98
CA GLU A 85 4.63 -2.79 -12.88
C GLU A 85 3.36 -2.17 -13.41
N HIS A 86 2.71 -1.32 -12.61
CA HIS A 86 1.38 -0.85 -12.96
C HIS A 86 1.32 0.58 -13.51
N ARG A 87 2.38 1.37 -13.32
CA ARG A 87 2.32 2.76 -13.78
C ARG A 87 2.08 2.87 -15.29
N ALA A 88 2.69 1.99 -16.05
CA ALA A 88 2.54 2.04 -17.51
C ALA A 88 1.16 1.56 -17.94
N THR A 89 0.66 0.48 -17.35
CA THR A 89 -0.65 -0.05 -17.71
C THR A 89 -1.79 0.87 -17.27
N ALA A 90 -1.59 1.62 -16.20
CA ALA A 90 -2.56 2.60 -15.74
C ALA A 90 -2.35 3.97 -16.38
N GLN A 91 -1.39 4.10 -17.29
CA GLN A 91 -1.08 5.35 -17.96
C GLN A 91 -0.68 6.45 -16.97
N LEU A 92 0.04 6.08 -15.94
CA LEU A 92 0.58 7.01 -14.97
C LEU A 92 1.96 7.48 -15.43
N PRO A 93 2.38 8.68 -14.99
CA PRO A 93 3.68 9.19 -15.39
C PRO A 93 4.81 8.38 -14.77
N PRO A 94 6.02 8.48 -15.32
CA PRO A 94 7.18 7.75 -14.79
C PRO A 94 7.78 8.43 -13.56
N TRP A 95 6.93 8.72 -12.60
CA TRP A 95 7.36 9.30 -11.32
C TRP A 95 8.14 8.28 -10.51
N GLU A 96 8.97 8.79 -9.63
CA GLU A 96 9.79 7.94 -8.77
C GLU A 96 9.14 7.78 -7.41
N ILE A 97 9.42 6.66 -6.78
CA ILE A 97 9.06 6.46 -5.39
C ILE A 97 10.07 7.25 -4.56
N VAL A 98 9.56 8.21 -3.79
CA VAL A 98 10.42 9.06 -2.93
C VAL A 98 10.21 8.76 -1.46
N GLY A 99 9.24 7.91 -1.12
CA GLY A 99 9.00 7.50 0.25
C GLY A 99 8.22 6.20 0.29
N LEU A 100 8.52 5.40 1.32
CA LEU A 100 7.85 4.14 1.53
C LEU A 100 7.73 3.90 3.03
N GLU A 101 6.52 3.58 3.48
CA GLU A 101 6.31 3.16 4.84
C GLU A 101 5.53 1.86 4.85
N VAL A 102 5.97 0.90 5.64
CA VAL A 102 5.29 -0.39 5.82
C VAL A 102 5.18 -0.65 7.30
N VAL A 103 3.97 -0.77 7.80
CA VAL A 103 3.74 -1.07 9.20
C VAL A 103 2.76 -2.24 9.32
N ASP A 104 2.90 -3.02 10.38
CA ASP A 104 1.97 -4.11 10.60
C ASP A 104 0.63 -3.57 11.07
N ARG A 105 -0.38 -4.45 11.08
CA ARG A 105 -1.73 -4.05 11.42
C ARG A 105 -1.84 -3.51 12.84
N SER A 106 -1.13 -4.13 13.76
CA SER A 106 -1.14 -3.71 15.15
C SER A 106 -0.58 -2.29 15.30
N THR A 107 0.55 -2.03 14.67
CA THR A 107 1.17 -0.69 14.70
C THR A 107 0.25 0.34 14.05
N TYR A 108 -0.38 -0.01 12.95
CA TYR A 108 -1.31 0.89 12.26
C TYR A 108 -2.44 1.31 13.20
N HIS A 109 -3.09 0.33 13.84
CA HIS A 109 -4.20 0.63 14.75
C HIS A 109 -3.75 1.42 15.97
N GLN A 110 -2.57 1.12 16.49
CA GLN A 110 -2.03 1.83 17.61
C GLN A 110 -1.76 3.30 17.26
N ARG A 111 -1.25 3.56 16.07
CA ARG A 111 -1.02 4.93 15.61
C ARG A 111 -2.30 5.72 15.49
N ILE A 112 -3.35 5.11 14.93
CA ILE A 112 -4.65 5.77 14.84
C ILE A 112 -5.20 6.07 16.22
N ALA A 113 -5.14 5.11 17.13
CA ALA A 113 -5.64 5.29 18.49
C ALA A 113 -4.87 6.38 19.25
N SER A 114 -3.60 6.57 18.92
CA SER A 114 -2.75 7.59 19.55
C SER A 114 -2.80 8.94 18.84
N GLY A 115 -3.56 9.06 17.76
CA GLY A 115 -3.68 10.31 17.04
C GLY A 115 -2.55 10.60 16.06
N PHE A 116 -1.66 9.64 15.80
CA PHE A 116 -0.57 9.84 14.85
C PHE A 116 -1.04 9.85 13.40
N ALA A 117 -2.16 9.20 13.12
CA ALA A 117 -2.64 9.08 11.77
C ALA A 117 -4.11 9.47 11.73
N GLU A 118 -4.54 9.95 10.58
CA GLU A 118 -5.93 10.30 10.39
C GLU A 118 -6.78 9.03 10.37
N PRO A 119 -7.97 9.07 10.97
CA PRO A 119 -8.89 7.95 10.85
C PRO A 119 -9.25 7.71 9.39
N PRO A 120 -9.50 6.47 9.00
CA PRO A 120 -9.82 6.16 7.61
C PRO A 120 -11.24 6.46 7.21
N ALA A 121 -11.99 7.18 8.01
CA ALA A 121 -13.43 7.33 7.83
C ALA A 121 -13.82 7.98 6.51
N PHE A 122 -12.98 8.84 5.96
CA PHE A 122 -13.32 9.54 4.72
C PHE A 122 -12.48 9.04 3.55
N LEU A 123 -11.82 7.92 3.71
CA LEU A 123 -10.87 7.47 2.72
C LEU A 123 -11.50 6.45 1.81
N GLY A 124 -12.18 6.90 0.81
CA GLY A 124 -12.56 6.04 -0.27
C GLY A 124 -12.00 6.62 -1.54
N GLY A 125 -11.24 5.83 -2.30
CA GLY A 125 -10.87 6.20 -3.65
C GLY A 125 -9.75 7.22 -3.78
N VAL A 126 -9.83 8.00 -4.84
CA VAL A 126 -8.75 8.85 -5.31
C VAL A 126 -9.19 10.30 -5.23
N HIS A 127 -8.41 11.12 -4.52
CA HIS A 127 -8.78 12.50 -4.27
C HIS A 127 -7.58 13.44 -4.47
N PRO A 128 -7.80 14.68 -4.94
CA PRO A 128 -6.73 15.67 -4.90
C PRO A 128 -6.41 16.02 -3.44
N TYR A 129 -5.21 16.50 -3.24
CA TYR A 129 -4.82 17.02 -1.93
C TYR A 129 -5.69 18.16 -1.49
#